data_d5484aa2169b28e4681c9c2e1facc7e5
#
_entry.id   d5484aa2169b28e4681c9c2e1facc7e5
#
_cell.length_a   1.000
_cell.length_b   1.000
_cell.length_c   1.000
_cell.angle_alpha   90.00
_cell.angle_beta   90.00
_cell.angle_gamma   90.00
#
_symmetry.space_group_name_H-M   'P 1'
#
loop_
_entity.id
_entity.type
_entity.pdbx_description
1 polymer ?
#
loop_
_entity_poly.entity_id
_entity_poly.type
_entity_poly.pdbx_seq_one_letter_code
_entity_poly.pdbx_strand_id
1 'polypeptide(L)'
;VGETVMIYHSQANRFSYPHLIGGHGDYVWERGNLADTPAQNLETWAIAAGSTGAAMYTFKQPGVYVYLNHNLIEAVDLGALAQIKVDGKWDNGLMEQLKAPTEFKEEKK
;
A
#
# COMPACT_ATOMS: atom_id res chain seq x y z
N VAL A 1 3.03 -13.04 -5.83
CA VAL A 1 1.77 -12.91 -6.57
C VAL A 1 0.79 -13.96 -6.08
N GLY A 2 -0.48 -13.58 -5.95
CA GLY A 2 -1.57 -14.44 -5.48
C GLY A 2 -1.78 -14.49 -3.96
N GLU A 3 -0.86 -13.99 -3.17
CA GLU A 3 -1.03 -13.93 -1.71
C GLU A 3 -1.97 -12.80 -1.31
N THR A 4 -2.84 -13.11 -0.36
CA THR A 4 -3.67 -12.11 0.33
C THR A 4 -3.01 -11.77 1.67
N VAL A 5 -2.76 -10.50 1.89
CA VAL A 5 -2.09 -9.99 3.09
C VAL A 5 -3.06 -9.13 3.89
N MET A 6 -3.08 -9.34 5.20
CA MET A 6 -3.74 -8.45 6.14
C MET A 6 -2.69 -7.52 6.76
N ILE A 7 -2.86 -6.23 6.55
CA ILE A 7 -2.02 -5.20 7.15
C ILE A 7 -2.74 -4.67 8.40
N TYR A 8 -2.17 -4.91 9.57
CA TYR A 8 -2.61 -4.31 10.82
C TYR A 8 -1.82 -3.02 11.06
N HIS A 9 -2.51 -1.94 11.33
CA HIS A 9 -1.90 -0.63 11.51
C HIS A 9 -2.25 -0.08 12.90
N SER A 10 -1.24 0.15 13.71
CA SER A 10 -1.36 0.85 15.00
C SER A 10 -0.86 2.27 14.84
N GLN A 11 -1.71 3.25 15.12
CA GLN A 11 -1.39 4.66 15.01
C GLN A 11 -1.26 5.29 16.40
N ALA A 12 -0.14 5.98 16.63
CA ALA A 12 0.12 6.63 17.91
C ALA A 12 -0.49 8.04 17.98
N ASN A 13 0.32 9.08 18.00
CA ASN A 13 -0.12 10.43 18.37
C ASN A 13 -0.74 11.24 17.23
N ARG A 14 -0.50 10.86 15.97
CA ARG A 14 -0.90 11.64 14.79
C ARG A 14 -1.96 10.90 14.01
N PHE A 15 -2.78 11.63 13.28
CA PHE A 15 -3.70 11.07 12.30
C PHE A 15 -2.91 10.55 11.08
N SER A 16 -3.30 9.41 10.52
CA SER A 16 -2.65 8.85 9.34
C SER A 16 -3.65 8.56 8.22
N TYR A 17 -3.15 8.67 7.00
CA TYR A 17 -3.89 8.36 5.78
C TYR A 17 -3.15 7.27 4.99
N PRO A 18 -3.29 5.99 5.37
CA PRO A 18 -2.63 4.91 4.68
C PRO A 18 -3.04 4.80 3.23
N HIS A 19 -2.05 4.52 2.39
CA HIS A 19 -2.19 4.28 0.97
C HIS A 19 -1.21 3.19 0.54
N LEU A 20 -1.65 2.30 -0.33
CA LEU A 20 -0.79 1.28 -0.93
C LEU A 20 -0.53 1.64 -2.39
N ILE A 21 0.65 2.18 -2.68
CA ILE A 21 1.05 2.51 -4.06
C ILE A 21 1.26 1.20 -4.83
N GLY A 22 0.58 1.09 -5.95
CA GLY A 22 0.55 -0.10 -6.81
C GLY A 22 -0.64 -1.02 -6.58
N GLY A 23 -1.38 -0.79 -5.50
CA GLY A 23 -2.57 -1.54 -5.14
C GLY A 23 -3.63 -0.64 -4.52
N HIS A 24 -4.43 -1.20 -3.65
CA HIS A 24 -5.45 -0.50 -2.86
C HIS A 24 -5.85 -1.39 -1.67
N GLY A 25 -6.77 -0.95 -0.84
CA GLY A 25 -7.40 -1.81 0.15
C GLY A 25 -8.62 -2.52 -0.45
N ASP A 26 -8.53 -3.83 -0.68
CA ASP A 26 -9.69 -4.62 -1.13
C ASP A 26 -10.80 -4.57 -0.09
N TYR A 27 -10.42 -4.72 1.19
CA TYR A 27 -11.28 -4.57 2.36
C TYR A 27 -10.55 -3.75 3.41
N VAL A 28 -11.23 -2.77 3.99
CA VAL A 28 -10.64 -1.85 4.96
C VAL A 28 -11.53 -1.68 6.19
N TRP A 29 -10.96 -1.86 7.36
CA TRP A 29 -11.57 -1.60 8.67
C TRP A 29 -10.83 -0.43 9.31
N GLU A 30 -11.28 0.80 9.05
CA GLU A 30 -10.59 2.03 9.48
C GLU A 30 -10.46 2.15 11.00
N ARG A 31 -11.41 1.57 11.75
CA ARG A 31 -11.41 1.57 13.22
C ARG A 31 -10.83 0.27 13.81
N GLY A 32 -10.38 -0.67 12.97
CA GLY A 32 -9.79 -1.93 13.39
C GLY A 32 -10.75 -2.91 14.05
N ASN A 33 -12.05 -2.63 14.05
CA ASN A 33 -13.06 -3.57 14.53
C ASN A 33 -13.46 -4.52 13.41
N LEU A 34 -12.93 -5.74 13.43
CA LEU A 34 -13.18 -6.74 12.40
C LEU A 34 -14.62 -7.30 12.40
N ALA A 35 -15.41 -6.98 13.42
CA ALA A 35 -16.85 -7.28 13.44
C ALA A 35 -17.68 -6.30 12.60
N ASP A 36 -17.11 -5.13 12.28
CA ASP A 36 -17.75 -4.17 11.38
C ASP A 36 -17.72 -4.69 9.93
N THR A 37 -18.72 -4.30 9.14
CA THR A 37 -18.67 -4.49 7.69
C THR A 37 -17.55 -3.61 7.12
N PRO A 38 -16.54 -4.17 6.42
CA PRO A 38 -15.45 -3.39 5.87
C PRO A 38 -15.91 -2.51 4.71
N ALA A 39 -15.26 -1.37 4.54
CA ALA A 39 -15.27 -0.64 3.29
C ALA A 39 -14.49 -1.44 2.22
N GLN A 40 -14.83 -1.29 0.96
CA GLN A 40 -14.22 -2.02 -0.14
C GLN A 40 -13.58 -1.09 -1.16
N ASN A 41 -12.43 -1.51 -1.70
CA ASN A 41 -11.75 -0.85 -2.81
C ASN A 41 -11.39 0.60 -2.52
N LEU A 42 -10.76 0.85 -1.37
CA LEU A 42 -10.30 2.18 -1.00
C LEU A 42 -8.86 2.42 -1.47
N GLU A 43 -8.64 3.54 -2.11
CA GLU A 43 -7.30 4.03 -2.49
C GLU A 43 -6.51 4.49 -1.26
N THR A 44 -7.14 5.33 -0.45
CA THR A 44 -6.59 5.90 0.78
C THR A 44 -7.67 5.86 1.85
N TRP A 45 -7.30 5.53 3.05
CA TRP A 45 -8.23 5.51 4.19
C TRP A 45 -7.67 6.32 5.36
N ALA A 46 -8.39 6.37 6.45
CA ALA A 46 -8.07 7.23 7.57
C ALA A 46 -7.99 6.43 8.86
N ILE A 47 -6.91 6.62 9.61
CA ILE A 47 -6.76 6.05 10.96
C ILE A 47 -6.52 7.17 11.94
N ALA A 48 -7.42 7.30 12.90
CA ALA A 48 -7.33 8.32 13.93
C ALA A 48 -6.12 8.11 14.85
N ALA A 49 -5.59 9.19 15.41
CA ALA A 49 -4.56 9.13 16.41
C ALA A 49 -5.00 8.25 17.60
N GLY A 50 -4.08 7.42 18.09
CA GLY A 50 -4.34 6.49 19.20
C GLY A 50 -5.28 5.34 18.84
N SER A 51 -5.48 5.06 17.55
CA SER A 51 -6.38 4.03 17.05
C SER A 51 -5.64 2.96 16.26
N THR A 52 -6.37 1.97 15.80
CA THR A 52 -5.87 0.90 14.90
C THR A 52 -6.72 0.82 13.66
N GLY A 53 -6.17 0.21 12.62
CA GLY A 53 -6.89 -0.12 11.41
C GLY A 53 -6.43 -1.46 10.86
N ALA A 54 -7.18 -2.01 9.93
CA ALA A 54 -6.79 -3.20 9.18
C ALA A 54 -7.17 -3.03 7.71
N ALA A 55 -6.32 -3.52 6.82
CA ALA A 55 -6.58 -3.55 5.40
C ALA A 55 -6.14 -4.88 4.80
N MET A 56 -6.91 -5.40 3.87
CA MET A 56 -6.62 -6.63 3.17
C MET A 56 -6.41 -6.34 1.68
N TYR A 57 -5.38 -6.92 1.09
CA TYR A 57 -5.10 -6.82 -0.33
C TYR A 57 -4.54 -8.13 -0.88
N THR A 58 -4.97 -8.50 -2.08
CA THR A 58 -4.42 -9.64 -2.83
C THR A 58 -3.52 -9.12 -3.94
N PHE A 59 -2.23 -9.44 -3.85
CA PHE A 59 -1.23 -8.99 -4.84
C PHE A 59 -1.36 -9.77 -6.15
N LYS A 60 -1.63 -9.08 -7.24
CA LYS A 60 -1.86 -9.67 -8.57
C LYS A 60 -0.69 -9.52 -9.54
N GLN A 61 0.18 -8.56 -9.31
CA GLN A 61 1.36 -8.30 -10.12
C GLN A 61 2.63 -8.29 -9.26
N PRO A 62 3.77 -8.74 -9.79
CA PRO A 62 5.05 -8.56 -9.11
C PRO A 62 5.50 -7.10 -9.15
N GLY A 63 6.33 -6.72 -8.20
CA GLY A 63 6.91 -5.39 -8.13
C GLY A 63 7.18 -4.95 -6.70
N VAL A 64 7.55 -3.69 -6.55
CA VAL A 64 7.73 -3.05 -5.25
C VAL A 64 6.56 -2.12 -5.00
N TYR A 65 5.77 -2.47 -4.01
CA TYR A 65 4.64 -1.66 -3.53
C TYR A 65 5.10 -0.82 -2.36
N VAL A 66 4.52 0.36 -2.20
CA VAL A 66 4.85 1.23 -1.07
C VAL A 66 3.60 1.48 -0.24
N TYR A 67 3.64 1.03 1.01
CA TYR A 67 2.63 1.35 2.01
C TYR A 67 3.09 2.58 2.78
N LEU A 68 2.36 3.67 2.67
CA LEU A 68 2.77 4.96 3.22
C LEU A 68 1.59 5.76 3.79
N ASN A 69 1.92 6.75 4.63
CA ASN A 69 0.99 7.82 4.94
C ASN A 69 0.97 8.81 3.76
N HIS A 70 -0.20 9.02 3.16
CA HIS A 70 -0.30 9.90 1.99
C HIS A 70 -0.20 11.40 2.34
N ASN A 71 0.04 11.77 3.57
CA ASN A 71 0.74 13.00 3.89
C ASN A 71 2.22 12.80 3.53
N LEU A 72 2.61 13.26 2.35
CA LEU A 72 3.93 12.94 1.77
C LEU A 72 5.10 13.54 2.55
N ILE A 73 4.91 14.61 3.28
CA ILE A 73 5.93 15.14 4.20
C ILE A 73 6.21 14.11 5.29
N GLU A 74 5.18 13.54 5.89
CA GLU A 74 5.35 12.49 6.91
C GLU A 74 5.92 11.20 6.31
N ALA A 75 5.51 10.84 5.10
CA ALA A 75 6.01 9.66 4.41
C ALA A 75 7.50 9.79 4.04
N VAL A 76 7.87 10.87 3.35
CA VAL A 76 9.21 11.02 2.78
C VAL A 76 10.19 11.59 3.80
N ASP A 77 9.85 12.70 4.44
CA ASP A 77 10.79 13.41 5.33
C ASP A 77 10.85 12.76 6.72
N LEU A 78 9.76 12.19 7.20
CA LEU A 78 9.68 11.58 8.53
C LEU A 78 9.66 10.04 8.50
N GLY A 79 9.70 9.44 7.32
CA GLY A 79 9.86 8.00 7.15
C GLY A 79 8.61 7.15 7.41
N ALA A 80 7.41 7.72 7.33
CA ALA A 80 6.15 6.98 7.48
C ALA A 80 5.80 6.18 6.21
N LEU A 81 6.70 5.31 5.79
CA LEU A 81 6.54 4.42 4.64
C LEU A 81 7.25 3.08 4.85
N ALA A 82 6.74 2.06 4.17
CA ALA A 82 7.35 0.74 4.09
C ALA A 82 7.22 0.20 2.66
N GLN A 83 8.21 -0.59 2.24
CA GLN A 83 8.20 -1.26 0.95
C GLN A 83 7.77 -2.72 1.11
N ILE A 84 6.96 -3.20 0.17
CA ILE A 84 6.54 -4.59 0.08
C ILE A 84 7.00 -5.12 -1.27
N LYS A 85 7.95 -6.04 -1.26
CA LYS A 85 8.40 -6.71 -2.48
C LYS A 85 7.52 -7.91 -2.78
N VAL A 86 6.96 -7.94 -3.98
CA VAL A 86 6.13 -9.04 -4.46
C VAL A 86 6.85 -9.73 -5.61
N ASP A 87 7.12 -11.01 -5.44
CA ASP A 87 7.72 -11.85 -6.47
C ASP A 87 6.66 -12.63 -7.25
N GLY A 88 6.94 -12.95 -8.49
CA GLY A 88 6.07 -13.76 -9.32
C GLY A 88 6.15 -13.41 -10.80
N LYS A 89 5.30 -14.03 -11.57
CA LYS A 89 5.21 -13.79 -13.01
C LYS A 89 4.30 -12.61 -13.31
N TRP A 90 4.77 -11.72 -14.19
CA TRP A 90 3.96 -10.62 -14.71
C TRP A 90 2.77 -11.14 -15.53
N ASP A 91 1.58 -10.59 -15.29
CA ASP A 91 0.36 -10.91 -16.01
C ASP A 91 -0.03 -9.78 -16.96
N ASN A 92 0.25 -9.96 -18.25
CA ASN A 92 -0.13 -9.00 -19.29
C ASN A 92 -1.66 -8.91 -19.51
N GLY A 93 -2.43 -9.87 -19.02
CA GLY A 93 -3.89 -9.81 -19.06
C GLY A 93 -4.48 -8.74 -18.15
N LEU A 94 -3.75 -8.38 -17.07
CA LEU A 94 -4.12 -7.31 -16.15
C LEU A 94 -3.52 -5.96 -16.56
N MET A 95 -2.26 -5.94 -16.99
CA MET A 95 -1.58 -4.75 -17.48
C MET A 95 -0.50 -5.16 -18.48
N GLU A 96 -0.61 -4.74 -19.71
CA GLU A 96 0.36 -5.07 -20.74
C GLU A 96 1.66 -4.26 -20.56
N GLN A 97 2.79 -4.97 -20.44
CA GLN A 97 4.10 -4.37 -20.41
C GLN A 97 4.62 -4.22 -21.84
N LEU A 98 4.58 -3.02 -22.37
CA LEU A 98 5.00 -2.72 -23.75
C LEU A 98 6.52 -2.64 -23.91
N LYS A 99 7.24 -2.32 -22.83
CA LYS A 99 8.69 -2.18 -22.82
C LYS A 99 9.26 -2.72 -21.50
N ALA A 100 10.28 -3.55 -21.61
CA ALA A 100 10.97 -4.03 -20.42
C ALA A 100 11.61 -2.88 -19.62
N PRO A 101 11.70 -3.00 -18.28
CA PRO A 101 12.41 -2.04 -17.44
C PRO A 101 13.87 -1.91 -17.90
N THR A 102 14.39 -0.70 -17.86
CA THR A 102 15.80 -0.41 -18.13
C THR A 102 16.45 0.15 -16.89
N GLU A 103 17.74 -0.09 -16.71
CA GLU A 103 18.49 0.54 -15.63
C GLU A 103 18.47 2.05 -15.75
N PHE A 104 18.24 2.71 -14.62
CA PHE A 104 18.37 4.16 -14.54
C PHE A 104 19.87 4.51 -14.60
N LYS A 105 20.26 5.25 -15.63
CA LYS A 105 21.62 5.79 -15.72
C LYS A 105 21.58 7.24 -15.24
N GLU A 106 22.24 7.53 -14.13
CA GLU A 106 22.50 8.92 -13.76
C GLU A 106 23.35 9.58 -14.85
N GLU A 107 22.82 10.61 -15.49
CA GLU A 107 23.65 11.49 -16.30
C GLU A 107 24.61 12.23 -15.35
N LYS A 108 25.89 11.88 -15.41
CA LYS A 108 26.93 12.65 -14.72
C LYS A 108 26.92 14.05 -15.32
N LYS A 109 26.47 15.02 -14.53
CA LYS A 109 26.68 16.45 -14.84
C LYS A 109 28.14 16.83 -14.70
#